data_606b8b00bc783db7b33be3904060a7b6
#
_entry.id   606b8b00bc783db7b33be3904060a7b6
#
_cell.length_a   1.000
_cell.length_b   1.000
_cell.length_c   1.000
_cell.angle_alpha   90.00
_cell.angle_beta   90.00
_cell.angle_gamma   90.00
#
_symmetry.space_group_name_H-M   'P 1'
#
loop_
_entity.id
_entity.type
_entity.pdbx_description
1 polymer ?
#
loop_
_entity_poly.entity_id
_entity_poly.type
_entity_poly.pdbx_seq_one_letter_code
_entity_poly.pdbx_strand_id
1 'polypeptide(L)'
;HHWIIERVLESDLAITNTVLDMYTKCKSLEEAQNIFERITEKNVVSWNAMIAGYAELGFSNLALQCYEDMLYQGIGPDSWTFSSIFVACSEAALVEEGYCYFKSMMHDHGITPSIEHFNCMVDLLGRAGHLLEARKVPQTMPCRPDITTWMSLLTGCRMYGNVELGRHCLNEISQLEPDSASVYTLLSDIFGEFGMPDDVKSTQSLKKYSSAWKKPGRACIEVGHMMHEFVVGECTTLGRDDIYHKYQRLARKLKEHGHSPKLELIF
;
A
#
# COMPACT_ATOMS: atom_id res chain seq x y z
N HIS A 1 -9.60 18.23 20.33
CA HIS A 1 -8.45 17.39 20.08
C HIS A 1 -7.43 17.48 21.22
N HIS A 2 -6.95 18.66 21.54
CA HIS A 2 -6.00 18.90 22.64
C HIS A 2 -6.51 18.40 24.01
N TRP A 3 -7.78 18.57 24.30
CA TRP A 3 -8.43 18.11 25.54
C TRP A 3 -8.52 16.57 25.65
N ILE A 4 -8.72 15.86 24.52
CA ILE A 4 -8.71 14.40 24.48
C ILE A 4 -7.29 13.89 24.77
N ILE A 5 -6.28 14.50 24.17
CA ILE A 5 -4.88 14.13 24.33
C ILE A 5 -4.44 14.26 25.79
N GLU A 6 -4.76 15.36 26.47
CA GLU A 6 -4.36 15.58 27.87
C GLU A 6 -4.98 14.57 28.84
N ARG A 7 -6.22 14.15 28.62
CA ARG A 7 -6.92 13.20 29.51
C ARG A 7 -6.70 11.73 29.17
N VAL A 8 -6.47 11.42 27.92
CA VAL A 8 -6.36 10.05 27.41
C VAL A 8 -4.95 9.48 27.56
N LEU A 9 -3.93 10.35 27.43
CA LEU A 9 -2.53 9.94 27.64
C LEU A 9 -2.24 9.47 29.08
N GLU A 10 -3.09 9.81 30.05
CA GLU A 10 -2.91 9.43 31.44
C GLU A 10 -3.69 8.17 31.85
N SER A 11 -4.64 7.66 31.03
CA SER A 11 -5.58 6.65 31.52
C SER A 11 -5.64 5.34 30.73
N ASP A 12 -5.29 5.30 29.45
CA ASP A 12 -5.40 4.08 28.63
C ASP A 12 -4.35 4.01 27.50
N LEU A 13 -3.40 3.10 27.68
CA LEU A 13 -2.33 2.87 26.70
C LEU A 13 -2.87 2.43 25.31
N ALA A 14 -3.99 1.68 25.26
CA ALA A 14 -4.54 1.23 24.00
C ALA A 14 -5.09 2.42 23.16
N ILE A 15 -5.75 3.37 23.83
CA ILE A 15 -6.22 4.58 23.17
C ILE A 15 -5.04 5.46 22.75
N THR A 16 -4.03 5.59 23.60
CA THR A 16 -2.81 6.35 23.29
C THR A 16 -2.08 5.77 22.07
N ASN A 17 -1.95 4.45 21.99
CA ASN A 17 -1.36 3.77 20.83
C ASN A 17 -2.19 3.98 19.55
N THR A 18 -3.52 4.02 19.67
CA THR A 18 -4.40 4.30 18.52
C THR A 18 -4.23 5.74 18.02
N VAL A 19 -4.09 6.70 18.93
CA VAL A 19 -3.81 8.10 18.58
C VAL A 19 -2.43 8.24 17.96
N LEU A 20 -1.43 7.54 18.49
CA LEU A 20 -0.08 7.49 17.95
C LEU A 20 -0.09 6.96 16.50
N ASP A 21 -0.74 5.81 16.26
CA ASP A 21 -0.90 5.22 14.93
C ASP A 21 -1.64 6.16 13.96
N MET A 22 -2.65 6.87 14.44
CA MET A 22 -3.35 7.89 13.66
C MET A 22 -2.40 9.00 13.19
N TYR A 23 -1.55 9.54 14.07
CA TYR A 23 -0.62 10.61 13.71
C TYR A 23 0.47 10.12 12.73
N THR A 24 1.00 8.91 12.92
CA THR A 24 1.97 8.34 11.99
C THR A 24 1.35 8.17 10.60
N LYS A 25 0.12 7.66 10.49
CA LYS A 25 -0.63 7.53 9.22
C LYS A 25 -1.01 8.87 8.60
N CYS A 26 -1.23 9.90 9.41
CA CYS A 26 -1.43 11.28 8.93
C CYS A 26 -0.13 11.98 8.55
N LYS A 27 1.02 11.31 8.65
CA LYS A 27 2.37 11.86 8.38
C LYS A 27 2.77 13.03 9.28
N SER A 28 2.15 13.13 10.45
CA SER A 28 2.42 14.14 11.48
C SER A 28 3.40 13.56 12.50
N LEU A 29 4.67 13.36 12.07
CA LEU A 29 5.68 12.69 12.90
C LEU A 29 6.04 13.46 14.17
N GLU A 30 6.01 14.77 14.16
CA GLU A 30 6.31 15.61 15.33
C GLU A 30 5.30 15.34 16.45
N GLU A 31 4.02 15.34 16.12
CA GLU A 31 2.94 15.02 17.05
C GLU A 31 3.00 13.58 17.52
N ALA A 32 3.31 12.63 16.61
CA ALA A 32 3.48 11.23 16.95
C ALA A 32 4.64 11.05 17.95
N GLN A 33 5.79 11.68 17.72
CA GLN A 33 6.94 11.62 18.59
C GLN A 33 6.63 12.25 19.97
N ASN A 34 5.98 13.40 20.02
CA ASN A 34 5.56 14.03 21.26
C ASN A 34 4.65 13.13 22.11
N ILE A 35 3.73 12.39 21.46
CA ILE A 35 2.87 11.44 22.16
C ILE A 35 3.70 10.25 22.64
N PHE A 36 4.54 9.70 21.79
CA PHE A 36 5.38 8.54 22.10
C PHE A 36 6.30 8.80 23.30
N GLU A 37 6.93 9.98 23.36
CA GLU A 37 7.80 10.38 24.48
C GLU A 37 7.04 10.48 25.81
N ARG A 38 5.78 10.88 25.78
CA ARG A 38 4.92 11.00 26.97
C ARG A 38 4.40 9.66 27.49
N ILE A 39 4.44 8.59 26.71
CA ILE A 39 4.09 7.25 27.19
C ILE A 39 5.15 6.79 28.21
N THR A 40 4.74 6.62 29.45
CA THR A 40 5.63 6.19 30.56
C THR A 40 6.04 4.72 30.43
N GLU A 41 5.07 3.86 30.14
CA GLU A 41 5.30 2.41 29.96
C GLU A 41 4.95 2.01 28.52
N LYS A 42 5.96 2.06 27.66
CA LYS A 42 5.81 1.68 26.25
C LYS A 42 5.73 0.16 26.12
N ASN A 43 4.80 -0.31 25.31
CA ASN A 43 4.71 -1.73 24.94
C ASN A 43 5.11 -1.94 23.47
N VAL A 44 5.13 -3.19 23.00
CA VAL A 44 5.45 -3.53 21.61
C VAL A 44 4.61 -2.75 20.59
N VAL A 45 3.32 -2.48 20.88
CA VAL A 45 2.44 -1.74 19.98
C VAL A 45 2.87 -0.27 19.84
N SER A 46 3.29 0.37 20.95
CA SER A 46 3.80 1.74 20.93
C SER A 46 5.04 1.86 20.04
N TRP A 47 5.98 0.93 20.20
CA TRP A 47 7.19 0.87 19.39
C TRP A 47 6.91 0.58 17.93
N ASN A 48 6.05 -0.42 17.64
CA ASN A 48 5.67 -0.77 16.28
C ASN A 48 5.03 0.40 15.52
N ALA A 49 4.19 1.20 16.18
CA ALA A 49 3.58 2.39 15.57
C ALA A 49 4.64 3.41 15.12
N MET A 50 5.67 3.64 15.96
CA MET A 50 6.76 4.57 15.61
C MET A 50 7.68 4.00 14.53
N ILE A 51 8.09 2.74 14.65
CA ILE A 51 8.95 2.08 13.66
C ILE A 51 8.28 2.07 12.29
N ALA A 52 6.99 1.68 12.23
CA ALA A 52 6.21 1.69 11.00
C ALA A 52 6.07 3.09 10.42
N GLY A 53 5.75 4.09 11.27
CA GLY A 53 5.62 5.48 10.83
C GLY A 53 6.92 6.03 10.21
N TYR A 54 8.06 5.77 10.81
CA TYR A 54 9.36 6.16 10.25
C TYR A 54 9.66 5.40 8.95
N ALA A 55 9.41 4.08 8.90
CA ALA A 55 9.66 3.25 7.73
C ALA A 55 8.84 3.69 6.53
N GLU A 56 7.52 3.88 6.70
CA GLU A 56 6.59 4.27 5.62
C GLU A 56 6.87 5.67 5.06
N LEU A 57 7.50 6.54 5.84
CA LEU A 57 7.88 7.89 5.43
C LEU A 57 9.31 7.97 4.88
N GLY A 58 10.02 6.83 4.76
CA GLY A 58 11.38 6.75 4.24
C GLY A 58 12.46 7.21 5.22
N PHE A 59 12.16 7.38 6.50
CA PHE A 59 13.14 7.67 7.55
C PHE A 59 13.77 6.39 8.10
N SER A 60 14.34 5.59 7.21
CA SER A 60 14.85 4.25 7.52
C SER A 60 15.82 4.22 8.70
N ASN A 61 16.74 5.18 8.77
CA ASN A 61 17.71 5.25 9.89
C ASN A 61 17.01 5.45 11.24
N LEU A 62 15.93 6.28 11.30
CA LEU A 62 15.16 6.49 12.51
C LEU A 62 14.33 5.26 12.87
N ALA A 63 13.81 4.54 11.88
CA ALA A 63 13.10 3.28 12.12
C ALA A 63 14.01 2.23 12.74
N LEU A 64 15.22 2.05 12.20
CA LEU A 64 16.21 1.10 12.71
C LEU A 64 16.73 1.51 14.10
N GLN A 65 16.99 2.79 14.33
CA GLN A 65 17.36 3.30 15.65
C GLN A 65 16.26 3.07 16.68
N CYS A 66 15.01 3.33 16.31
CA CYS A 66 13.84 3.10 17.17
C CYS A 66 13.71 1.61 17.55
N TYR A 67 14.03 0.68 16.64
CA TYR A 67 14.09 -0.74 16.94
C TYR A 67 15.20 -1.09 17.93
N GLU A 68 16.39 -0.52 17.77
CA GLU A 68 17.47 -0.75 18.73
C GLU A 68 17.14 -0.20 20.11
N ASP A 69 16.51 0.98 20.19
CA ASP A 69 16.03 1.57 21.43
C ASP A 69 14.96 0.69 22.10
N MET A 70 14.06 0.08 21.32
CA MET A 70 13.08 -0.90 21.80
C MET A 70 13.75 -2.11 22.47
N LEU A 71 14.77 -2.68 21.80
CA LEU A 71 15.55 -3.79 22.34
C LEU A 71 16.32 -3.38 23.61
N TYR A 72 16.91 -2.19 23.60
CA TYR A 72 17.63 -1.65 24.76
C TYR A 72 16.73 -1.50 25.99
N GLN A 73 15.45 -1.18 25.79
CA GLN A 73 14.45 -1.13 26.86
C GLN A 73 13.91 -2.51 27.26
N GLY A 74 14.43 -3.59 26.67
CA GLY A 74 14.03 -4.96 26.99
C GLY A 74 12.66 -5.35 26.43
N ILE A 75 12.12 -4.60 25.49
CA ILE A 75 10.87 -4.93 24.81
C ILE A 75 11.17 -5.85 23.63
N GLY A 76 10.64 -7.07 23.67
CA GLY A 76 10.80 -8.05 22.58
C GLY A 76 10.05 -7.66 21.32
N PRO A 77 10.68 -7.76 20.12
CA PRO A 77 10.03 -7.52 18.85
C PRO A 77 9.04 -8.64 18.53
N ASP A 78 8.04 -8.32 17.73
CA ASP A 78 7.09 -9.25 17.17
C ASP A 78 7.15 -9.31 15.64
N SER A 79 6.26 -10.07 15.00
CA SER A 79 6.16 -10.20 13.55
C SER A 79 5.94 -8.84 12.86
N TRP A 80 5.16 -7.93 13.46
CA TRP A 80 4.90 -6.60 12.92
C TRP A 80 6.13 -5.69 13.00
N THR A 81 6.91 -5.83 14.07
CA THR A 81 8.19 -5.12 14.20
C THR A 81 9.10 -5.44 13.02
N PHE A 82 9.27 -6.73 12.72
CA PHE A 82 10.14 -7.16 11.61
C PHE A 82 9.59 -6.76 10.24
N SER A 83 8.27 -6.81 10.02
CA SER A 83 7.67 -6.28 8.78
C SER A 83 8.03 -4.80 8.57
N SER A 84 7.93 -3.98 9.62
CA SER A 84 8.27 -2.55 9.54
C SER A 84 9.76 -2.31 9.29
N ILE A 85 10.65 -3.12 9.90
CA ILE A 85 12.10 -3.08 9.67
C ILE A 85 12.44 -3.43 8.22
N PHE A 86 11.79 -4.47 7.67
CA PHE A 86 12.04 -4.83 6.27
C PHE A 86 11.55 -3.75 5.29
N VAL A 87 10.45 -3.06 5.59
CA VAL A 87 10.03 -1.88 4.83
C VAL A 87 11.10 -0.80 4.90
N ALA A 88 11.64 -0.50 6.09
CA ALA A 88 12.71 0.48 6.24
C ALA A 88 13.97 0.08 5.45
N CYS A 89 14.36 -1.19 5.48
CA CYS A 89 15.49 -1.70 4.69
C CYS A 89 15.21 -1.59 3.18
N SER A 90 13.97 -1.88 2.74
CA SER A 90 13.57 -1.81 1.34
C SER A 90 13.63 -0.38 0.80
N GLU A 91 13.11 0.61 1.55
CA GLU A 91 13.15 2.02 1.17
C GLU A 91 14.59 2.57 1.05
N ALA A 92 15.52 2.06 1.87
CA ALA A 92 16.94 2.46 1.86
C ALA A 92 17.85 1.52 1.05
N ALA A 93 17.30 0.47 0.42
CA ALA A 93 18.05 -0.58 -0.30
C ALA A 93 19.16 -1.25 0.55
N LEU A 94 18.93 -1.42 1.86
CA LEU A 94 19.86 -2.00 2.83
C LEU A 94 19.76 -3.54 2.80
N VAL A 95 20.35 -4.17 1.78
CA VAL A 95 20.20 -5.61 1.52
C VAL A 95 20.87 -6.46 2.61
N GLU A 96 22.08 -6.13 3.00
CA GLU A 96 22.83 -6.90 4.01
C GLU A 96 22.16 -6.84 5.38
N GLU A 97 21.72 -5.64 5.78
CA GLU A 97 20.97 -5.43 7.01
C GLU A 97 19.64 -6.21 6.99
N GLY A 98 18.93 -6.16 5.87
CA GLY A 98 17.68 -6.93 5.68
C GLY A 98 17.90 -8.42 5.87
N TYR A 99 18.96 -9.00 5.32
CA TYR A 99 19.32 -10.40 5.56
C TYR A 99 19.71 -10.67 7.01
N CYS A 100 20.44 -9.76 7.67
CA CYS A 100 20.76 -9.89 9.08
C CYS A 100 19.51 -9.91 9.93
N TYR A 101 18.59 -8.98 9.73
CA TYR A 101 17.31 -8.95 10.45
C TYR A 101 16.43 -10.17 10.17
N PHE A 102 16.42 -10.66 8.93
CA PHE A 102 15.66 -11.87 8.59
C PHE A 102 16.20 -13.11 9.32
N LYS A 103 17.51 -13.24 9.48
CA LYS A 103 18.14 -14.29 10.28
C LYS A 103 17.85 -14.10 11.77
N SER A 104 18.01 -12.88 12.28
CA SER A 104 17.76 -12.57 13.71
C SER A 104 16.32 -12.86 14.10
N MET A 105 15.35 -12.51 13.25
CA MET A 105 13.94 -12.84 13.47
C MET A 105 13.75 -14.33 13.79
N MET A 106 14.40 -15.21 13.05
CA MET A 106 14.26 -16.67 13.22
C MET A 106 15.11 -17.22 14.36
N HIS A 107 16.38 -16.79 14.46
CA HIS A 107 17.35 -17.43 15.36
C HIS A 107 17.36 -16.80 16.74
N ASP A 108 17.24 -15.48 16.85
CA ASP A 108 17.34 -14.76 18.12
C ASP A 108 15.97 -14.59 18.78
N HIS A 109 14.91 -14.43 17.96
CA HIS A 109 13.57 -14.17 18.46
C HIS A 109 12.58 -15.33 18.25
N GLY A 110 12.96 -16.39 17.53
CA GLY A 110 12.12 -17.57 17.32
C GLY A 110 10.85 -17.30 16.51
N ILE A 111 10.81 -16.21 15.75
CA ILE A 111 9.64 -15.83 14.95
C ILE A 111 9.71 -16.51 13.59
N THR A 112 8.69 -17.28 13.25
CA THR A 112 8.58 -17.91 11.93
C THR A 112 8.19 -16.88 10.87
N PRO A 113 8.95 -16.78 9.76
CA PRO A 113 8.62 -15.85 8.66
C PRO A 113 7.26 -16.16 8.04
N SER A 114 6.42 -15.16 7.93
CA SER A 114 5.16 -15.20 7.17
C SER A 114 5.37 -14.79 5.72
N ILE A 115 4.32 -14.91 4.90
CA ILE A 115 4.35 -14.49 3.49
C ILE A 115 4.70 -12.99 3.34
N GLU A 116 4.23 -12.16 4.26
CA GLU A 116 4.51 -10.72 4.27
C GLU A 116 6.01 -10.44 4.41
N HIS A 117 6.70 -11.17 5.27
CA HIS A 117 8.16 -11.01 5.45
C HIS A 117 8.92 -11.39 4.18
N PHE A 118 8.52 -12.49 3.51
CA PHE A 118 9.10 -12.85 2.23
C PHE A 118 8.80 -11.81 1.14
N ASN A 119 7.60 -11.26 1.12
CA ASN A 119 7.22 -10.18 0.19
C ASN A 119 8.09 -8.94 0.38
N CYS A 120 8.35 -8.55 1.63
CA CYS A 120 9.28 -7.45 1.93
C CYS A 120 10.72 -7.76 1.47
N MET A 121 11.19 -9.00 1.62
CA MET A 121 12.51 -9.40 1.11
C MET A 121 12.58 -9.37 -0.42
N VAL A 122 11.52 -9.77 -1.12
CA VAL A 122 11.43 -9.63 -2.58
C VAL A 122 11.45 -8.17 -3.00
N ASP A 123 10.72 -7.29 -2.29
CA ASP A 123 10.69 -5.86 -2.55
C ASP A 123 12.06 -5.23 -2.33
N LEU A 124 12.73 -5.53 -1.19
CA LEU A 124 14.08 -5.08 -0.87
C LEU A 124 15.08 -5.44 -1.97
N LEU A 125 15.12 -6.72 -2.35
CA LEU A 125 16.04 -7.20 -3.39
C LEU A 125 15.69 -6.62 -4.76
N GLY A 126 14.40 -6.47 -5.06
CA GLY A 126 13.91 -5.86 -6.29
C GLY A 126 14.33 -4.40 -6.42
N ARG A 127 14.13 -3.61 -5.39
CA ARG A 127 14.53 -2.18 -5.34
C ARG A 127 16.05 -1.98 -5.37
N ALA A 128 16.79 -2.88 -4.72
CA ALA A 128 18.27 -2.84 -4.75
C ALA A 128 18.86 -3.35 -6.08
N GLY A 129 18.05 -3.85 -7.02
CA GLY A 129 18.52 -4.38 -8.30
C GLY A 129 19.03 -5.81 -8.28
N HIS A 130 18.92 -6.51 -7.15
CA HIS A 130 19.30 -7.91 -6.97
C HIS A 130 18.25 -8.87 -7.54
N LEU A 131 17.83 -8.65 -8.81
CA LEU A 131 16.70 -9.34 -9.42
C LEU A 131 16.88 -10.88 -9.51
N LEU A 132 18.11 -11.36 -9.66
CA LEU A 132 18.39 -12.79 -9.70
C LEU A 132 18.19 -13.46 -8.34
N GLU A 133 18.48 -12.75 -7.25
CA GLU A 133 18.23 -13.21 -5.90
C GLU A 133 16.73 -13.10 -5.56
N ALA A 134 16.12 -11.95 -5.88
CA ALA A 134 14.70 -11.73 -5.71
C ALA A 134 13.84 -12.82 -6.38
N ARG A 135 14.22 -13.26 -7.59
CA ARG A 135 13.55 -14.36 -8.31
C ARG A 135 13.60 -15.71 -7.59
N LYS A 136 14.62 -15.96 -6.76
CA LYS A 136 14.76 -17.22 -6.01
C LYS A 136 13.88 -17.27 -4.78
N VAL A 137 13.56 -16.12 -4.18
CA VAL A 137 12.77 -16.07 -2.93
C VAL A 137 11.42 -16.78 -3.07
N PRO A 138 10.59 -16.53 -4.11
CA PRO A 138 9.32 -17.25 -4.30
C PRO A 138 9.45 -18.77 -4.37
N GLN A 139 10.61 -19.30 -4.79
CA GLN A 139 10.88 -20.74 -4.88
C GLN A 139 11.28 -21.37 -3.54
N THR A 140 11.76 -20.56 -2.61
CA THR A 140 12.21 -20.99 -1.27
C THR A 140 11.19 -20.76 -0.18
N MET A 141 10.10 -20.04 -0.48
CA MET A 141 9.02 -19.79 0.47
C MET A 141 8.34 -21.09 0.89
N PRO A 142 7.99 -21.25 2.18
CA PRO A 142 7.25 -22.42 2.67
C PRO A 142 5.78 -22.42 2.23
N CYS A 143 5.28 -21.32 1.71
CA CYS A 143 3.93 -21.13 1.23
C CYS A 143 3.94 -20.74 -0.25
N ARG A 144 2.78 -20.82 -0.89
CA ARG A 144 2.62 -20.41 -2.28
C ARG A 144 2.75 -18.89 -2.40
N PRO A 145 3.59 -18.38 -3.34
CA PRO A 145 3.66 -16.94 -3.60
C PRO A 145 2.28 -16.37 -3.95
N ASP A 146 1.97 -15.21 -3.43
CA ASP A 146 0.74 -14.49 -3.72
C ASP A 146 0.96 -13.39 -4.78
N ILE A 147 -0.07 -12.65 -5.09
CA ILE A 147 0.00 -11.53 -6.03
C ILE A 147 0.99 -10.47 -5.57
N THR A 148 1.05 -10.20 -4.27
CA THR A 148 1.96 -9.22 -3.68
C THR A 148 3.42 -9.61 -3.94
N THR A 149 3.77 -10.89 -3.80
CA THR A 149 5.11 -11.42 -4.10
C THR A 149 5.53 -11.06 -5.54
N TRP A 150 4.65 -11.39 -6.49
CA TRP A 150 4.94 -11.16 -7.92
C TRP A 150 4.91 -9.68 -8.31
N MET A 151 4.05 -8.88 -7.66
CA MET A 151 4.00 -7.44 -7.86
C MET A 151 5.26 -6.73 -7.35
N SER A 152 5.79 -7.13 -6.19
CA SER A 152 7.04 -6.61 -5.65
C SER A 152 8.21 -6.91 -6.60
N LEU A 153 8.30 -8.16 -7.09
CA LEU A 153 9.33 -8.54 -8.06
C LEU A 153 9.18 -7.77 -9.39
N LEU A 154 7.95 -7.59 -9.86
CA LEU A 154 7.64 -6.86 -11.08
C LEU A 154 8.04 -5.38 -10.97
N THR A 155 7.84 -4.78 -9.80
CA THR A 155 8.26 -3.40 -9.54
C THR A 155 9.78 -3.26 -9.71
N GLY A 156 10.56 -4.20 -9.17
CA GLY A 156 12.01 -4.25 -9.39
C GLY A 156 12.35 -4.44 -10.88
N CYS A 157 11.64 -5.31 -11.59
CA CYS A 157 11.84 -5.51 -13.03
C CYS A 157 11.61 -4.22 -13.83
N ARG A 158 10.59 -3.43 -13.47
CA ARG A 158 10.32 -2.10 -14.09
C ARG A 158 11.46 -1.13 -13.86
N MET A 159 11.94 -1.03 -12.62
CA MET A 159 13.01 -0.09 -12.26
C MET A 159 14.32 -0.36 -13.03
N TYR A 160 14.60 -1.61 -13.31
CA TYR A 160 15.85 -2.03 -13.96
C TYR A 160 15.69 -2.51 -15.40
N GLY A 161 14.49 -2.39 -15.99
CA GLY A 161 14.23 -2.73 -17.38
C GLY A 161 14.36 -4.22 -17.70
N ASN A 162 14.15 -5.11 -16.73
CA ASN A 162 14.24 -6.56 -16.95
C ASN A 162 12.93 -7.12 -17.52
N VAL A 163 12.79 -7.03 -18.83
CA VAL A 163 11.59 -7.43 -19.57
C VAL A 163 11.26 -8.91 -19.43
N GLU A 164 12.28 -9.79 -19.49
CA GLU A 164 12.06 -11.24 -19.45
C GLU A 164 11.47 -11.69 -18.11
N LEU A 165 12.09 -11.26 -17.02
CA LEU A 165 11.59 -11.57 -15.68
C LEU A 165 10.25 -10.88 -15.42
N GLY A 166 10.06 -9.65 -15.90
CA GLY A 166 8.78 -8.94 -15.84
C GLY A 166 7.66 -9.73 -16.50
N ARG A 167 7.87 -10.27 -17.70
CA ARG A 167 6.91 -11.13 -18.40
C ARG A 167 6.58 -12.39 -17.58
N HIS A 168 7.57 -13.01 -16.95
CA HIS A 168 7.32 -14.14 -16.06
C HIS A 168 6.41 -13.77 -14.89
N CYS A 169 6.71 -12.67 -14.18
CA CYS A 169 5.86 -12.17 -13.08
C CYS A 169 4.41 -11.92 -13.55
N LEU A 170 4.25 -11.32 -14.71
CA LEU A 170 2.93 -11.03 -15.28
C LEU A 170 2.14 -12.32 -15.58
N ASN A 171 2.80 -13.36 -16.08
CA ASN A 171 2.16 -14.66 -16.29
C ASN A 171 1.68 -15.29 -14.98
N GLU A 172 2.51 -15.25 -13.93
CA GLU A 172 2.14 -15.77 -12.62
C GLU A 172 0.95 -14.99 -12.01
N ILE A 173 0.97 -13.66 -12.10
CA ILE A 173 -0.15 -12.79 -11.64
C ILE A 173 -1.44 -13.14 -12.40
N SER A 174 -1.38 -13.31 -13.73
CA SER A 174 -2.57 -13.62 -14.52
C SER A 174 -3.14 -15.01 -14.23
N GLN A 175 -2.31 -15.97 -13.79
CA GLN A 175 -2.78 -17.29 -13.35
C GLN A 175 -3.44 -17.24 -11.96
N LEU A 176 -2.99 -16.34 -11.09
CA LEU A 176 -3.57 -16.17 -9.75
C LEU A 176 -4.93 -15.45 -9.80
N GLU A 177 -5.08 -14.47 -10.67
CA GLU A 177 -6.33 -13.71 -10.85
C GLU A 177 -6.74 -13.59 -12.32
N PRO A 178 -7.18 -14.66 -12.95
CA PRO A 178 -7.53 -14.67 -14.38
C PRO A 178 -8.73 -13.78 -14.73
N ASP A 179 -9.60 -13.50 -13.77
CA ASP A 179 -10.82 -12.70 -13.97
C ASP A 179 -10.68 -11.23 -13.52
N SER A 180 -9.48 -10.80 -13.13
CA SER A 180 -9.25 -9.45 -12.64
C SER A 180 -8.95 -8.45 -13.76
N ALA A 181 -9.91 -7.59 -14.09
CA ALA A 181 -9.72 -6.53 -15.08
C ALA A 181 -8.60 -5.54 -14.71
N SER A 182 -8.34 -5.35 -13.41
CA SER A 182 -7.26 -4.50 -12.91
C SER A 182 -5.89 -5.09 -13.24
N VAL A 183 -5.74 -6.41 -13.15
CA VAL A 183 -4.51 -7.11 -13.53
C VAL A 183 -4.21 -6.88 -15.02
N TYR A 184 -5.18 -7.10 -15.91
CA TYR A 184 -4.97 -6.88 -17.34
C TYR A 184 -4.67 -5.42 -17.71
N THR A 185 -5.23 -4.47 -16.98
CA THR A 185 -4.91 -3.04 -17.18
C THR A 185 -3.46 -2.78 -16.81
N LEU A 186 -3.05 -3.22 -15.61
CA LEU A 186 -1.68 -3.11 -15.12
C LEU A 186 -0.67 -3.79 -16.07
N LEU A 187 -1.01 -4.99 -16.57
CA LEU A 187 -0.22 -5.72 -17.57
C LEU A 187 -0.02 -4.88 -18.83
N SER A 188 -1.10 -4.32 -19.36
CA SER A 188 -1.07 -3.49 -20.55
C SER A 188 -0.19 -2.26 -20.38
N ASP A 189 -0.29 -1.59 -19.22
CA ASP A 189 0.49 -0.38 -18.91
C ASP A 189 1.99 -0.73 -18.80
N ILE A 190 2.32 -1.82 -18.12
CA ILE A 190 3.71 -2.26 -17.94
C ILE A 190 4.34 -2.72 -19.27
N PHE A 191 3.61 -3.47 -20.10
CA PHE A 191 4.10 -3.82 -21.42
C PHE A 191 4.29 -2.59 -22.33
N GLY A 192 3.43 -1.57 -22.16
CA GLY A 192 3.60 -0.30 -22.83
C GLY A 192 4.90 0.42 -22.42
N GLU A 193 5.20 0.45 -21.12
CA GLU A 193 6.45 1.02 -20.59
C GLU A 193 7.70 0.25 -21.04
N PHE A 194 7.61 -1.06 -21.19
CA PHE A 194 8.69 -1.89 -21.75
C PHE A 194 8.83 -1.80 -23.27
N GLY A 195 7.98 -1.02 -23.95
CA GLY A 195 8.01 -0.87 -25.40
C GLY A 195 7.63 -2.15 -26.15
N MET A 196 6.68 -2.92 -25.62
CA MET A 196 6.21 -4.21 -26.15
C MET A 196 4.78 -4.13 -26.71
N PRO A 197 4.55 -3.51 -27.87
CA PRO A 197 3.21 -3.22 -28.39
C PRO A 197 2.40 -4.48 -28.72
N ASP A 198 3.03 -5.57 -29.06
CA ASP A 198 2.33 -6.82 -29.39
C ASP A 198 1.80 -7.52 -28.12
N ASP A 199 2.54 -7.48 -27.03
CA ASP A 199 2.07 -7.98 -25.74
C ASP A 199 0.95 -7.09 -25.16
N VAL A 200 0.99 -5.77 -25.38
CA VAL A 200 -0.11 -4.84 -25.06
C VAL A 200 -1.40 -5.26 -25.80
N LYS A 201 -1.34 -5.49 -27.12
CA LYS A 201 -2.50 -5.94 -27.91
C LYS A 201 -3.03 -7.30 -27.46
N SER A 202 -2.13 -8.23 -27.18
CA SER A 202 -2.48 -9.57 -26.69
C SER A 202 -3.20 -9.50 -25.35
N THR A 203 -2.70 -8.70 -24.41
CA THR A 203 -3.29 -8.48 -23.08
C THR A 203 -4.66 -7.80 -23.18
N GLN A 204 -4.81 -6.79 -24.03
CA GLN A 204 -6.10 -6.13 -24.27
C GLN A 204 -7.12 -7.09 -24.91
N SER A 205 -6.67 -7.99 -25.77
CA SER A 205 -7.53 -9.02 -26.34
C SER A 205 -7.99 -10.01 -25.28
N LEU A 206 -7.09 -10.49 -24.44
CA LEU A 206 -7.42 -11.37 -23.30
C LEU A 206 -8.41 -10.70 -22.35
N LYS A 207 -8.25 -9.43 -22.05
CA LYS A 207 -9.20 -8.66 -21.24
C LYS A 207 -10.62 -8.63 -21.85
N LYS A 208 -10.75 -8.57 -23.17
CA LYS A 208 -12.05 -8.62 -23.86
C LYS A 208 -12.71 -9.99 -23.82
N TYR A 209 -11.91 -11.07 -23.82
CA TYR A 209 -12.40 -12.45 -23.81
C TYR A 209 -12.61 -13.00 -22.40
N SER A 210 -11.88 -12.49 -21.40
CA SER A 210 -12.14 -12.82 -20.01
C SER A 210 -13.43 -12.11 -19.56
N SER A 211 -14.20 -12.76 -18.71
CA SER A 211 -15.35 -12.15 -18.03
C SER A 211 -14.95 -11.04 -17.02
N ALA A 212 -13.74 -10.55 -17.14
CA ALA A 212 -13.11 -9.56 -16.28
C ALA A 212 -13.79 -8.20 -16.44
N TRP A 213 -14.88 -8.01 -15.71
CA TRP A 213 -15.58 -6.73 -15.64
C TRP A 213 -14.99 -5.85 -14.53
N LYS A 214 -14.52 -4.67 -14.90
CA LYS A 214 -14.22 -3.66 -13.91
C LYS A 214 -15.54 -3.30 -13.21
N LYS A 215 -15.63 -3.53 -11.90
CA LYS A 215 -16.79 -3.08 -11.14
C LYS A 215 -16.97 -1.58 -11.42
N PRO A 216 -18.16 -1.16 -11.89
CA PRO A 216 -18.39 0.24 -12.19
C PRO A 216 -18.17 1.09 -10.93
N GLY A 217 -17.57 2.26 -11.11
CA GLY A 217 -17.39 3.21 -10.00
C GLY A 217 -18.75 3.52 -9.36
N ARG A 218 -18.79 3.52 -8.04
CA ARG A 218 -19.98 3.86 -7.26
C ARG A 218 -19.73 5.18 -6.56
N ALA A 219 -20.71 6.07 -6.61
CA ALA A 219 -20.72 7.29 -5.82
C ALA A 219 -22.03 7.30 -5.01
N CYS A 220 -21.93 7.69 -3.75
CA CYS A 220 -23.10 7.82 -2.88
C CYS A 220 -23.25 9.28 -2.47
N ILE A 221 -24.49 9.77 -2.47
CA ILE A 221 -24.83 11.10 -1.96
C ILE A 221 -26.04 10.99 -1.04
N GLU A 222 -25.98 11.66 0.11
CA GLU A 222 -27.09 11.76 1.02
C GLU A 222 -27.92 13.01 0.70
N VAL A 223 -29.22 12.83 0.44
CA VAL A 223 -30.15 13.93 0.22
C VAL A 223 -31.40 13.68 1.07
N GLY A 224 -31.70 14.56 2.02
CA GLY A 224 -32.88 14.47 2.87
C GLY A 224 -32.96 13.18 3.71
N HIS A 225 -31.83 12.75 4.31
CA HIS A 225 -31.66 11.50 5.07
C HIS A 225 -31.84 10.21 4.26
N MET A 226 -31.82 10.29 2.92
CA MET A 226 -31.80 9.12 2.04
C MET A 226 -30.49 9.05 1.28
N MET A 227 -29.85 7.87 1.28
CA MET A 227 -28.65 7.58 0.50
C MET A 227 -29.02 7.28 -0.94
N HIS A 228 -28.48 8.04 -1.88
CA HIS A 228 -28.59 7.79 -3.31
C HIS A 228 -27.27 7.24 -3.83
N GLU A 229 -27.30 6.06 -4.43
CA GLU A 229 -26.14 5.42 -5.03
C GLU A 229 -26.17 5.63 -6.54
N PHE A 230 -25.02 6.01 -7.10
CA PHE A 230 -24.80 6.19 -8.54
C PHE A 230 -23.75 5.19 -8.99
N VAL A 231 -24.07 4.40 -9.98
CA VAL A 231 -23.18 3.41 -10.58
C VAL A 231 -22.88 3.84 -12.01
N VAL A 232 -21.59 3.91 -12.36
CA VAL A 232 -21.17 4.30 -13.72
C VAL A 232 -21.65 3.25 -14.73
N GLY A 233 -22.45 3.67 -15.71
CA GLY A 233 -23.04 2.80 -16.74
C GLY A 233 -24.45 2.27 -16.46
N GLU A 234 -25.02 2.46 -15.27
CA GLU A 234 -26.43 2.18 -15.03
C GLU A 234 -27.30 3.38 -15.39
N CYS A 235 -28.08 3.23 -16.43
CA CYS A 235 -29.14 4.19 -16.77
C CYS A 235 -30.38 3.89 -15.93
N THR A 236 -30.41 4.30 -14.68
CA THR A 236 -31.69 4.38 -13.97
C THR A 236 -32.45 5.58 -14.46
N THR A 237 -33.57 5.34 -15.12
CA THR A 237 -34.40 6.32 -15.83
C THR A 237 -35.15 7.30 -14.91
N LEU A 238 -35.00 7.23 -13.61
CA LEU A 238 -35.65 8.10 -12.63
C LEU A 238 -34.63 9.09 -12.04
N GLY A 239 -34.67 10.34 -12.51
CA GLY A 239 -33.93 11.44 -11.91
C GLY A 239 -32.77 12.02 -12.75
N ARG A 240 -32.53 11.54 -13.98
CA ARG A 240 -31.42 12.00 -14.84
C ARG A 240 -31.54 13.47 -15.20
N ASP A 241 -32.75 13.91 -15.54
CA ASP A 241 -32.99 15.30 -15.95
C ASP A 241 -32.84 16.27 -14.78
N ASP A 242 -33.28 15.90 -13.59
CA ASP A 242 -33.15 16.71 -12.39
C ASP A 242 -31.68 16.86 -11.93
N ILE A 243 -30.89 15.79 -12.02
CA ILE A 243 -29.46 15.80 -11.66
C ILE A 243 -28.68 16.63 -12.69
N TYR A 244 -28.98 16.47 -13.99
CA TYR A 244 -28.35 17.23 -15.07
C TYR A 244 -28.69 18.73 -14.98
N HIS A 245 -29.93 19.07 -14.68
CA HIS A 245 -30.33 20.46 -14.44
C HIS A 245 -29.72 21.08 -13.19
N LYS A 246 -29.62 20.33 -12.09
CA LYS A 246 -28.92 20.77 -10.88
C LYS A 246 -27.41 20.95 -11.12
N TYR A 247 -26.79 20.04 -11.87
CA TYR A 247 -25.39 20.15 -12.28
C TYR A 247 -25.14 21.39 -13.15
N GLN A 248 -25.96 21.64 -14.17
CA GLN A 248 -25.84 22.83 -15.02
C GLN A 248 -26.01 24.12 -14.21
N ARG A 249 -26.93 24.12 -13.25
CA ARG A 249 -27.15 25.26 -12.34
C ARG A 249 -25.94 25.51 -11.43
N LEU A 250 -25.31 24.45 -10.92
CA LEU A 250 -24.12 24.54 -10.09
C LEU A 250 -22.89 25.00 -10.90
N ALA A 251 -22.71 24.44 -12.09
CA ALA A 251 -21.63 24.80 -13.01
C ALA A 251 -21.71 26.28 -13.44
N ARG A 252 -22.94 26.78 -13.63
CA ARG A 252 -23.18 28.21 -13.95
C ARG A 252 -22.79 29.10 -12.75
N LYS A 253 -23.22 28.74 -11.53
CA LYS A 253 -22.85 29.47 -10.33
C LYS A 253 -21.35 29.48 -10.06
N LEU A 254 -20.66 28.36 -10.30
CA LEU A 254 -19.21 28.27 -10.16
C LEU A 254 -18.49 29.17 -11.18
N LYS A 255 -19.00 29.24 -12.42
CA LYS A 255 -18.50 30.18 -13.46
C LYS A 255 -18.70 31.63 -13.07
N GLU A 256 -19.85 31.98 -12.51
CA GLU A 256 -20.17 33.33 -12.03
C GLU A 256 -19.22 33.77 -10.88
N HIS A 257 -18.67 32.83 -10.12
CA HIS A 257 -17.70 33.07 -9.03
C HIS A 257 -16.24 32.84 -9.45
N GLY A 258 -15.96 32.79 -10.76
CA GLY A 258 -14.59 32.72 -11.29
C GLY A 258 -13.92 31.35 -11.24
N HIS A 259 -14.65 30.29 -10.97
CA HIS A 259 -14.14 28.93 -11.00
C HIS A 259 -14.53 28.24 -12.32
N SER A 260 -13.52 27.81 -13.09
CA SER A 260 -13.73 26.98 -14.29
C SER A 260 -13.51 25.50 -13.91
N PRO A 261 -14.56 24.71 -13.71
CA PRO A 261 -14.39 23.26 -13.52
C PRO A 261 -13.96 22.65 -14.86
N LYS A 262 -12.74 22.11 -14.95
CA LYS A 262 -12.34 21.21 -16.01
C LYS A 262 -13.01 19.85 -15.75
N LEU A 263 -14.18 19.65 -16.30
CA LEU A 263 -14.85 18.36 -16.33
C LEU A 263 -15.08 18.00 -17.79
N GLU A 264 -14.24 17.15 -18.33
CA GLU A 264 -14.55 16.39 -19.53
C GLU A 264 -15.48 15.25 -19.13
N LEU A 265 -16.76 15.39 -19.46
CA LEU A 265 -17.70 14.27 -19.41
C LEU A 265 -17.35 13.33 -20.57
N ILE A 266 -16.64 12.24 -20.27
CA ILE A 266 -16.49 11.12 -21.19
C ILE A 266 -17.81 10.35 -21.16
N PHE A 267 -18.60 10.47 -22.26
CA PHE A 267 -19.78 9.66 -22.54
C PHE A 267 -19.40 8.27 -23.02
#